data_befa56fdcfc0ea90f5076739e020f0cd
#
_entry.id   befa56fdcfc0ea90f5076739e020f0cd
#
_cell.length_a   1.000
_cell.length_b   1.000
_cell.length_c   1.000
_cell.angle_alpha   90.00
_cell.angle_beta   90.00
_cell.angle_gamma   90.00
#
_symmetry.space_group_name_H-M   'P 1'
#
loop_
_entity.id
_entity.type
_entity.pdbx_description
1 polymer ?
#
loop_
_entity_poly.entity_id
_entity_poly.type
_entity_poly.pdbx_seq_one_letter_code
_entity_poly.pdbx_strand_id
1 'polypeptide(L)'
;MKKHIFILVLITAAALCTVFLHAATAAGEGCITSQCHQGMLKTKNIHPGAEPCENCHEAVSTPHPKKNQKTFKLSQDVPAICFQCHTDFSKMKFIHPPVKDGMCTTCHNPHDSNQPKLLMEPQKELCGSCHPDKSDAKYAHGPAATGDCVFCHNPHASNNTHLTIKEGPALCFVCHGDFEAVLKKKYVHPAINMGCTACHNPHGSSFKKFFSAEGAGLCYQCHPQIEEKLKNTKSIHPPIKTQRGCASCHDPHSSDAPKLLPKEGKDLCLDCHKDLIKKNMTVLHGPIKEGQCTPCHDPHGTPNEKLLIKPYSSEFYVSYNENEFQFCFSCHNRDLLKFPTTSYATGFRDGDRNLHYLHVNRKDRGKRCKACHVVHGGENPKLLATTVTFGKWNLPLNYVKTENGGSCLPGCHQKYSYDRKSPGKQAPDAGKGKGKGK
;
A
#
# COMPACT_ATOMS: atom_id res chain seq x y z
N MET A 1 -11.26 71.92 51.92
CA MET A 1 -10.70 71.58 53.27
C MET A 1 -10.24 70.16 53.18
N LYS A 2 -9.06 69.77 53.25
CA LYS A 2 -7.82 70.01 53.93
C LYS A 2 -6.67 69.50 53.02
N LYS A 3 -5.81 70.43 52.66
CA LYS A 3 -4.41 70.21 52.25
C LYS A 3 -3.61 69.88 53.52
N HIS A 4 -2.41 69.33 53.26
CA HIS A 4 -1.27 69.07 54.19
C HIS A 4 -1.32 67.75 54.87
N ILE A 5 -0.44 66.82 54.34
CA ILE A 5 0.66 66.10 55.03
C ILE A 5 1.35 65.28 53.95
N PHE A 6 2.27 65.92 53.28
CA PHE A 6 3.31 65.24 52.43
C PHE A 6 4.56 66.11 52.58
N ILE A 7 5.36 65.86 53.55
CA ILE A 7 6.76 66.26 53.71
C ILE A 7 7.15 65.73 55.10
N LEU A 8 7.68 64.51 55.18
CA LEU A 8 8.71 64.11 56.16
C LEU A 8 8.96 62.59 56.14
N VAL A 9 9.41 62.01 55.03
CA VAL A 9 10.09 60.73 54.95
C VAL A 9 11.05 60.73 53.73
N LEU A 10 11.95 61.62 53.68
CA LEU A 10 12.96 61.71 52.63
C LEU A 10 14.36 62.10 53.13
N ILE A 11 14.73 61.71 54.35
CA ILE A 11 16.08 61.99 54.88
C ILE A 11 16.65 60.82 55.71
N THR A 12 16.29 59.56 55.51
CA THR A 12 16.97 58.43 56.22
C THR A 12 17.35 57.24 55.31
N ALA A 13 17.36 57.41 54.01
CA ALA A 13 17.80 56.34 53.04
C ALA A 13 19.14 56.65 52.34
N ALA A 14 19.93 57.66 52.81
CA ALA A 14 21.18 58.04 52.14
C ALA A 14 22.42 57.68 52.94
N ALA A 15 22.34 56.82 53.94
CA ALA A 15 23.50 56.53 54.81
C ALA A 15 23.87 55.03 54.97
N LEU A 16 23.29 54.12 54.13
CA LEU A 16 23.63 52.68 54.17
C LEU A 16 24.09 52.11 52.80
N CYS A 17 24.50 52.95 51.85
CA CYS A 17 24.95 52.50 50.55
C CYS A 17 26.46 52.79 50.29
N THR A 18 27.28 52.78 51.34
CA THR A 18 28.72 53.08 51.21
C THR A 18 29.69 52.07 51.79
N VAL A 19 29.29 50.76 51.92
CA VAL A 19 30.24 49.73 52.46
C VAL A 19 30.37 48.49 51.58
N PHE A 20 29.90 48.53 50.34
CA PHE A 20 30.22 47.42 49.40
C PHE A 20 30.90 47.95 48.11
N LEU A 21 31.83 48.83 48.24
CA LEU A 21 32.66 49.32 47.14
C LEU A 21 34.14 49.17 47.46
N HIS A 22 34.60 47.97 47.72
CA HIS A 22 36.06 47.68 47.69
C HIS A 22 36.35 46.21 47.51
N ALA A 23 36.02 45.65 46.35
CA ALA A 23 36.65 44.47 45.77
C ALA A 23 36.47 44.45 44.24
N ALA A 24 36.58 45.61 43.63
CA ALA A 24 36.70 45.67 42.17
C ALA A 24 38.05 46.27 41.80
N THR A 25 39.09 45.51 42.04
CA THR A 25 40.42 45.84 41.53
C THR A 25 40.95 44.65 40.78
N ALA A 26 40.91 44.80 39.54
CA ALA A 26 41.53 44.23 38.35
C ALA A 26 40.45 43.81 37.33
N ALA A 27 39.58 44.69 36.95
CA ALA A 27 39.04 44.65 35.61
C ALA A 27 40.14 45.07 34.65
N GLY A 28 41.19 44.27 34.59
CA GLY A 28 42.13 44.28 33.51
C GLY A 28 41.43 43.65 32.31
N GLU A 29 41.82 44.12 31.14
CA GLU A 29 41.49 43.67 29.81
C GLU A 29 40.82 42.27 29.79
N GLY A 30 39.58 42.16 29.21
CA GLY A 30 38.83 40.93 29.18
C GLY A 30 39.64 39.73 28.65
N CYS A 31 39.20 38.53 28.86
CA CYS A 31 39.91 37.30 28.46
C CYS A 31 40.21 37.25 26.95
N ILE A 32 39.43 37.93 26.13
CA ILE A 32 39.57 38.00 24.68
C ILE A 32 40.27 39.31 24.30
N THR A 33 41.60 39.21 24.06
CA THR A 33 42.41 40.35 23.60
C THR A 33 43.21 39.96 22.36
N SER A 34 43.93 40.90 21.79
CA SER A 34 44.87 40.63 20.67
C SER A 34 46.02 39.66 21.02
N GLN A 35 46.27 39.48 22.33
CA GLN A 35 47.31 38.57 22.83
C GLN A 35 46.76 37.29 23.48
N CYS A 36 45.53 37.31 24.00
CA CYS A 36 44.93 36.22 24.74
C CYS A 36 43.58 35.84 24.12
N HIS A 37 43.27 34.53 23.98
CA HIS A 37 42.03 33.99 23.50
C HIS A 37 41.42 34.64 22.24
N GLN A 38 42.28 35.27 21.41
CA GLN A 38 41.85 36.07 20.23
C GLN A 38 41.06 35.30 19.16
N GLY A 39 41.09 33.96 19.22
CA GLY A 39 40.36 33.09 18.29
C GLY A 39 38.91 32.81 18.68
N MET A 40 38.48 33.20 19.91
CA MET A 40 37.17 32.90 20.45
C MET A 40 36.12 33.96 20.05
N LEU A 41 34.87 33.56 20.03
CA LEU A 41 33.68 34.39 19.79
C LEU A 41 33.75 35.16 18.45
N LYS A 42 34.35 34.56 17.41
CA LYS A 42 34.50 35.16 16.08
C LYS A 42 33.60 34.58 15.00
N THR A 43 32.89 33.54 15.33
CA THR A 43 32.01 32.87 14.34
C THR A 43 30.61 33.52 14.31
N LYS A 44 29.77 33.05 13.37
CA LYS A 44 28.46 33.66 13.08
C LYS A 44 27.47 33.58 14.27
N ASN A 45 27.53 32.49 15.02
CA ASN A 45 26.62 32.25 16.15
C ASN A 45 27.46 32.18 17.43
N ILE A 46 27.26 33.09 18.35
CA ILE A 46 27.92 33.16 19.64
C ILE A 46 26.96 32.65 20.70
N HIS A 47 27.43 31.83 21.65
CA HIS A 47 26.65 31.39 22.77
C HIS A 47 26.34 32.57 23.71
N PRO A 48 25.06 32.84 24.04
CA PRO A 48 24.72 34.01 24.86
C PRO A 48 25.38 34.02 26.26
N GLY A 49 25.68 32.82 26.80
CA GLY A 49 26.35 32.68 28.07
C GLY A 49 27.89 32.64 28.00
N ALA A 50 28.49 32.79 26.80
CA ALA A 50 29.96 32.76 26.66
C ALA A 50 30.69 33.97 27.26
N GLU A 51 29.95 35.07 27.44
CA GLU A 51 30.46 36.25 28.15
C GLU A 51 29.46 36.64 29.29
N PRO A 52 29.97 36.92 30.48
CA PRO A 52 31.41 36.79 30.93
C PRO A 52 31.83 35.32 31.07
N CYS A 53 33.11 35.05 30.85
CA CYS A 53 33.69 33.71 30.88
C CYS A 53 33.51 33.00 32.23
N GLU A 54 33.41 33.76 33.29
CA GLU A 54 33.22 33.33 34.67
C GLU A 54 31.84 32.69 34.91
N ASN A 55 30.88 32.84 33.97
CA ASN A 55 29.64 32.08 34.03
C ASN A 55 29.85 30.56 34.07
N CYS A 56 30.92 30.10 33.42
CA CYS A 56 31.26 28.69 33.31
C CYS A 56 32.66 28.34 33.84
N HIS A 57 33.60 29.28 33.86
CA HIS A 57 34.97 29.05 34.26
C HIS A 57 35.33 29.72 35.58
N GLU A 58 35.92 28.99 36.49
CA GLU A 58 36.46 29.53 37.74
C GLU A 58 37.99 29.41 37.79
N ALA A 59 38.63 30.42 38.32
CA ALA A 59 40.10 30.43 38.54
C ALA A 59 40.43 29.49 39.68
N VAL A 60 41.41 28.60 39.50
CA VAL A 60 41.93 27.68 40.52
C VAL A 60 43.32 28.07 40.99
N SER A 61 44.03 28.89 40.21
CA SER A 61 45.31 29.48 40.61
C SER A 61 45.61 30.74 39.81
N THR A 62 46.38 31.66 40.47
CA THR A 62 46.91 32.88 39.82
C THR A 62 48.41 32.87 39.91
N PRO A 63 49.16 33.51 38.98
CA PRO A 63 48.65 34.18 37.75
C PRO A 63 48.20 33.22 36.68
N HIS A 64 47.41 33.74 35.71
CA HIS A 64 47.02 33.05 34.48
C HIS A 64 47.62 33.79 33.26
N PRO A 65 48.24 33.09 32.30
CA PRO A 65 48.53 31.65 32.26
C PRO A 65 49.71 31.25 33.15
N LYS A 66 49.78 30.00 33.59
CA LYS A 66 50.88 29.42 34.30
C LYS A 66 51.43 28.20 33.55
N LYS A 67 52.74 28.19 33.30
CA LYS A 67 53.37 27.13 32.51
C LYS A 67 53.08 25.76 33.14
N ASN A 68 52.61 24.80 32.32
CA ASN A 68 52.29 23.41 32.70
C ASN A 68 51.27 23.23 33.83
N GLN A 69 50.41 24.21 34.08
CA GLN A 69 49.36 24.13 35.10
C GLN A 69 48.03 24.65 34.54
N LYS A 70 46.94 23.91 34.76
CA LYS A 70 45.57 24.39 34.55
C LYS A 70 45.24 25.44 35.60
N THR A 71 44.96 26.66 35.20
CA THR A 71 44.64 27.78 36.07
C THR A 71 43.16 28.13 36.13
N PHE A 72 42.37 27.52 35.20
CA PHE A 72 40.92 27.58 35.21
C PHE A 72 40.31 26.16 35.04
N LYS A 73 39.18 25.93 35.62
CA LYS A 73 38.35 24.75 35.45
C LYS A 73 36.90 25.16 35.21
N LEU A 74 36.03 24.24 34.85
CA LEU A 74 34.58 24.49 34.86
C LEU A 74 34.10 24.61 36.32
N SER A 75 33.18 25.52 36.57
CA SER A 75 32.55 25.70 37.88
C SER A 75 31.72 24.49 38.31
N GLN A 76 31.19 23.73 37.35
CA GLN A 76 30.52 22.43 37.56
C GLN A 76 30.86 21.50 36.35
N ASP A 77 30.69 20.18 36.57
CA ASP A 77 30.87 19.20 35.52
C ASP A 77 29.72 19.25 34.48
N VAL A 78 30.03 18.85 33.25
CA VAL A 78 29.02 18.61 32.22
C VAL A 78 28.30 17.29 32.58
N PRO A 79 26.94 17.21 32.51
CA PRO A 79 26.01 18.20 31.95
C PRO A 79 25.43 19.21 32.95
N ALA A 80 25.80 19.13 34.25
CA ALA A 80 25.19 19.94 35.33
C ALA A 80 25.31 21.46 35.03
N ILE A 81 26.48 21.90 34.56
CA ILE A 81 26.71 23.32 34.23
C ILE A 81 25.76 23.80 33.12
N CYS A 82 25.45 22.96 32.14
CA CYS A 82 24.55 23.29 31.05
C CYS A 82 23.11 23.41 31.54
N PHE A 83 22.68 22.52 32.43
CA PHE A 83 21.31 22.47 32.93
C PHE A 83 20.96 23.59 33.91
N GLN A 84 21.90 24.44 34.29
CA GLN A 84 21.57 25.69 35.02
C GLN A 84 20.72 26.63 34.20
N CYS A 85 20.85 26.60 32.85
CA CYS A 85 20.15 27.48 31.91
C CYS A 85 19.35 26.69 30.86
N HIS A 86 19.74 25.45 30.56
CA HIS A 86 19.11 24.60 29.57
C HIS A 86 18.20 23.55 30.20
N THR A 87 17.27 23.04 29.43
CA THR A 87 16.33 22.00 29.88
C THR A 87 17.05 20.73 30.28
N ASP A 88 16.75 20.22 31.47
CA ASP A 88 17.13 18.87 31.91
C ASP A 88 16.23 17.82 31.25
N PHE A 89 16.83 16.91 30.52
CA PHE A 89 16.16 15.84 29.79
C PHE A 89 15.96 14.56 30.62
N SER A 90 16.42 14.52 31.88
CA SER A 90 16.39 13.31 32.74
C SER A 90 15.00 12.72 32.94
N LYS A 91 13.94 13.52 32.84
CA LYS A 91 12.53 13.12 32.99
C LYS A 91 11.89 12.54 31.73
N MET A 92 12.58 12.58 30.59
CA MET A 92 12.06 12.05 29.34
C MET A 92 12.20 10.53 29.29
N LYS A 93 11.23 9.86 28.66
CA LYS A 93 11.21 8.39 28.59
C LYS A 93 12.38 7.80 27.80
N PHE A 94 12.74 8.44 26.72
CA PHE A 94 13.85 8.04 25.83
C PHE A 94 14.82 9.21 25.70
N ILE A 95 16.05 8.99 26.13
CA ILE A 95 17.13 9.98 26.07
C ILE A 95 18.16 9.47 25.07
N HIS A 96 18.62 10.32 24.17
CA HIS A 96 19.70 9.97 23.25
C HIS A 96 20.98 9.60 24.03
N PRO A 97 21.64 8.48 23.73
CA PRO A 97 22.77 8.02 24.54
C PRO A 97 23.84 9.09 24.81
N PRO A 98 24.35 9.87 23.81
CA PRO A 98 25.32 10.93 24.09
C PRO A 98 24.81 11.98 25.07
N VAL A 99 23.51 12.30 25.04
CA VAL A 99 22.90 13.27 25.97
C VAL A 99 22.82 12.67 27.37
N LYS A 100 22.41 11.39 27.48
CA LYS A 100 22.38 10.66 28.76
C LYS A 100 23.77 10.60 29.42
N ASP A 101 24.81 10.47 28.61
CA ASP A 101 26.19 10.36 29.07
C ASP A 101 26.83 11.75 29.27
N GLY A 102 26.06 12.85 29.15
CA GLY A 102 26.54 14.21 29.33
C GLY A 102 27.46 14.74 28.23
N MET A 103 27.49 14.10 27.06
CA MET A 103 28.41 14.42 25.95
C MET A 103 27.90 15.61 25.11
N CYS A 104 27.48 16.70 25.75
CA CYS A 104 26.90 17.87 25.05
C CYS A 104 27.82 18.49 24.01
N THR A 105 29.10 18.56 24.35
CA THR A 105 30.16 19.18 23.49
C THR A 105 30.60 18.32 22.31
N THR A 106 30.11 17.09 22.21
CA THR A 106 30.31 16.27 21.01
C THR A 106 29.52 16.84 19.81
N CYS A 107 28.40 17.49 20.11
CA CYS A 107 27.51 18.04 19.08
C CYS A 107 27.54 19.58 19.06
N HIS A 108 27.73 20.23 20.20
CA HIS A 108 27.68 21.68 20.35
C HIS A 108 29.04 22.27 20.77
N ASN A 109 29.39 23.40 20.17
CA ASN A 109 30.46 24.23 20.67
C ASN A 109 29.85 25.21 21.71
N PRO A 110 30.30 25.15 23.00
CA PRO A 110 29.69 25.99 24.04
C PRO A 110 30.08 27.48 23.94
N HIS A 111 30.98 27.84 23.05
CA HIS A 111 31.46 29.24 22.87
C HIS A 111 30.82 29.87 21.63
N ASP A 112 31.13 29.36 20.46
CA ASP A 112 30.64 29.91 19.20
C ASP A 112 30.71 28.89 18.05
N SER A 113 29.94 29.08 16.99
CA SER A 113 29.96 28.24 15.79
C SER A 113 29.45 28.98 14.55
N ASN A 114 29.90 28.53 13.39
CA ASN A 114 29.32 28.95 12.11
C ASN A 114 27.95 28.28 11.82
N GLN A 115 27.66 27.19 12.52
CA GLN A 115 26.43 26.44 12.35
C GLN A 115 25.32 26.94 13.29
N PRO A 116 24.04 26.90 12.85
CA PRO A 116 22.90 27.18 13.72
C PRO A 116 22.92 26.29 14.98
N LYS A 117 22.37 26.80 16.07
CA LYS A 117 22.30 26.06 17.35
C LYS A 117 23.68 25.67 17.90
N LEU A 118 24.73 26.35 17.48
CA LEU A 118 26.12 26.11 17.90
C LEU A 118 26.58 24.70 17.58
N LEU A 119 26.08 24.06 16.53
CA LEU A 119 26.54 22.72 16.12
C LEU A 119 28.01 22.78 15.68
N MET A 120 28.72 21.69 15.93
CA MET A 120 30.12 21.55 15.51
C MET A 120 30.27 21.47 13.99
N GLU A 121 29.28 20.86 13.33
CA GLU A 121 29.22 20.62 11.89
C GLU A 121 27.76 20.81 11.38
N PRO A 122 27.55 20.94 10.06
CA PRO A 122 26.20 20.88 9.50
C PRO A 122 25.47 19.61 9.97
N GLN A 123 24.16 19.72 10.17
CA GLN A 123 23.36 18.65 10.79
C GLN A 123 23.51 17.29 10.10
N LYS A 124 23.55 17.24 8.76
CA LYS A 124 23.68 16.01 8.00
C LYS A 124 24.96 15.26 8.34
N GLU A 125 26.08 15.97 8.30
CA GLU A 125 27.41 15.47 8.56
C GLU A 125 27.54 15.06 10.03
N LEU A 126 27.06 15.89 10.94
CA LEU A 126 27.08 15.65 12.37
C LEU A 126 26.34 14.36 12.74
N CYS A 127 25.09 14.20 12.27
CA CYS A 127 24.32 12.98 12.52
C CYS A 127 24.93 11.78 11.79
N GLY A 128 25.39 11.98 10.55
CA GLY A 128 25.98 10.94 9.70
C GLY A 128 27.27 10.35 10.25
N SER A 129 28.01 11.07 11.11
CA SER A 129 29.23 10.57 11.74
C SER A 129 28.99 9.31 12.61
N CYS A 130 27.78 9.17 13.16
CA CYS A 130 27.34 8.01 13.95
C CYS A 130 26.21 7.20 13.30
N HIS A 131 25.46 7.80 12.38
CA HIS A 131 24.33 7.21 11.67
C HIS A 131 24.52 7.25 10.14
N PRO A 132 25.56 6.57 9.59
CA PRO A 132 25.98 6.76 8.19
C PRO A 132 24.95 6.34 7.16
N ASP A 133 24.09 5.35 7.47
CA ASP A 133 23.27 4.66 6.47
C ASP A 133 21.85 5.26 6.27
N LYS A 134 21.57 6.45 6.82
CA LYS A 134 20.18 6.95 6.85
C LYS A 134 19.81 7.85 5.67
N SER A 135 20.80 8.38 4.94
CA SER A 135 20.56 9.31 3.82
C SER A 135 20.94 8.78 2.43
N ASP A 136 21.56 7.59 2.33
CA ASP A 136 22.19 7.09 1.10
C ASP A 136 21.35 6.05 0.33
N ALA A 137 20.05 5.99 0.60
CA ALA A 137 19.17 5.09 -0.10
C ALA A 137 18.99 5.50 -1.57
N LYS A 138 18.88 4.52 -2.49
CA LYS A 138 18.60 4.76 -3.92
C LYS A 138 17.36 5.67 -4.14
N TYR A 139 16.35 5.49 -3.32
CA TYR A 139 15.18 6.35 -3.22
C TYR A 139 15.13 6.87 -1.80
N ALA A 140 15.74 8.03 -1.56
CA ALA A 140 15.73 8.65 -0.25
C ALA A 140 14.47 9.49 -0.04
N HIS A 141 13.92 9.48 1.16
CA HIS A 141 12.85 10.38 1.55
C HIS A 141 13.39 11.81 1.67
N GLY A 142 12.65 12.80 1.17
CA GLY A 142 13.15 14.18 1.07
C GLY A 142 13.87 14.69 2.30
N PRO A 143 13.27 14.71 3.50
CA PRO A 143 13.94 15.17 4.73
C PRO A 143 15.21 14.37 5.08
N ALA A 144 15.21 13.07 4.84
CA ALA A 144 16.38 12.24 5.08
C ALA A 144 17.52 12.54 4.08
N ALA A 145 17.16 12.76 2.80
CA ALA A 145 18.10 13.08 1.74
C ALA A 145 18.81 14.43 1.99
N THR A 146 18.07 15.42 2.49
CA THR A 146 18.61 16.76 2.83
C THR A 146 19.31 16.80 4.18
N GLY A 147 19.17 15.77 5.01
CA GLY A 147 19.73 15.72 6.35
C GLY A 147 18.92 16.46 7.40
N ASP A 148 17.64 16.75 7.11
CA ASP A 148 16.71 17.42 8.03
C ASP A 148 16.17 16.47 9.09
N CYS A 149 17.06 15.79 9.81
CA CYS A 149 16.73 14.74 10.77
C CYS A 149 15.78 15.22 11.87
N VAL A 150 15.92 16.48 12.28
CA VAL A 150 15.11 17.07 13.37
C VAL A 150 13.66 17.39 12.98
N PHE A 151 13.26 17.24 11.72
CA PHE A 151 11.85 17.31 11.34
C PHE A 151 11.05 16.15 11.91
N CYS A 152 11.72 15.02 12.14
CA CYS A 152 11.09 13.80 12.66
C CYS A 152 11.60 13.41 14.04
N HIS A 153 12.85 13.75 14.37
CA HIS A 153 13.51 13.33 15.60
C HIS A 153 13.87 14.51 16.50
N ASN A 154 13.72 14.34 17.81
CA ASN A 154 14.35 15.21 18.80
C ASN A 154 15.73 14.62 19.15
N PRO A 155 16.86 15.28 18.80
CA PRO A 155 18.19 14.72 18.99
C PRO A 155 18.61 14.61 20.47
N HIS A 156 17.85 15.20 21.39
CA HIS A 156 18.18 15.14 22.81
C HIS A 156 17.39 14.06 23.53
N ALA A 157 16.07 14.14 23.51
CA ALA A 157 15.19 13.20 24.21
C ALA A 157 13.75 13.31 23.72
N SER A 158 12.96 12.26 23.91
CA SER A 158 11.53 12.23 23.58
C SER A 158 10.78 11.25 24.49
N ASN A 159 9.46 11.41 24.56
CA ASN A 159 8.60 10.39 25.17
C ASN A 159 8.19 9.30 24.17
N ASN A 160 8.53 9.46 22.88
CA ASN A 160 8.26 8.51 21.82
C ASN A 160 9.49 7.67 21.47
N THR A 161 9.26 6.43 21.08
CA THR A 161 10.33 5.53 20.59
C THR A 161 11.11 6.17 19.43
N HIS A 162 12.38 5.79 19.28
CA HIS A 162 13.28 6.33 18.27
C HIS A 162 13.42 7.86 18.32
N LEU A 163 13.14 8.46 19.49
CA LEU A 163 13.22 9.92 19.70
C LEU A 163 12.35 10.73 18.71
N THR A 164 11.24 10.19 18.24
CA THR A 164 10.36 10.93 17.33
C THR A 164 9.62 12.06 18.04
N ILE A 165 9.33 13.15 17.31
CA ILE A 165 8.62 14.33 17.86
C ILE A 165 7.12 14.07 18.04
N LYS A 166 6.57 13.06 17.37
CA LYS A 166 5.19 12.58 17.50
C LYS A 166 5.16 11.07 17.39
N GLU A 167 4.12 10.44 17.93
CA GLU A 167 3.93 9.00 17.91
C GLU A 167 3.18 8.55 16.65
N GLY A 168 3.60 7.39 16.12
CA GLY A 168 2.90 6.67 15.06
C GLY A 168 2.58 7.49 13.81
N PRO A 169 1.37 7.31 13.23
CA PRO A 169 0.96 8.02 12.01
C PRO A 169 0.90 9.54 12.14
N ALA A 170 0.69 10.08 13.36
CA ALA A 170 0.65 11.51 13.60
C ALA A 170 1.96 12.23 13.22
N LEU A 171 3.09 11.52 13.24
CA LEU A 171 4.35 12.04 12.75
C LEU A 171 4.31 12.26 11.23
N CYS A 172 3.80 11.29 10.50
CA CYS A 172 3.71 11.35 9.04
C CYS A 172 2.71 12.42 8.57
N PHE A 173 1.60 12.57 9.27
CA PHE A 173 0.54 13.53 8.93
C PHE A 173 0.93 14.99 9.10
N VAL A 174 2.06 15.30 9.71
CA VAL A 174 2.60 16.68 9.73
C VAL A 174 2.80 17.21 8.31
N CYS A 175 3.24 16.34 7.38
CA CYS A 175 3.48 16.70 5.98
C CYS A 175 2.50 16.00 5.02
N HIS A 176 1.99 14.82 5.39
CA HIS A 176 1.06 14.01 4.61
C HIS A 176 -0.37 14.06 5.18
N GLY A 177 -0.84 15.28 5.51
CA GLY A 177 -2.14 15.48 6.17
C GLY A 177 -3.36 15.06 5.33
N ASP A 178 -3.26 15.14 4.01
CA ASP A 178 -4.27 14.65 3.06
C ASP A 178 -4.48 13.13 3.19
N PHE A 179 -3.44 12.40 3.59
CA PHE A 179 -3.50 10.96 3.77
C PHE A 179 -4.35 10.52 4.97
N GLU A 180 -4.54 11.39 5.96
CA GLU A 180 -5.45 11.13 7.09
C GLU A 180 -6.90 10.91 6.60
N ALA A 181 -7.34 11.64 5.58
CA ALA A 181 -8.66 11.46 5.00
C ALA A 181 -8.79 10.12 4.26
N VAL A 182 -7.71 9.64 3.64
CA VAL A 182 -7.69 8.33 2.97
C VAL A 182 -7.98 7.22 3.97
N LEU A 183 -7.49 7.30 5.20
CA LEU A 183 -7.70 6.31 6.25
C LEU A 183 -9.09 6.34 6.92
N LYS A 184 -9.95 7.28 6.54
CA LYS A 184 -11.35 7.37 7.04
C LYS A 184 -12.36 6.61 6.19
N LYS A 185 -11.93 5.92 5.12
CA LYS A 185 -12.78 5.11 4.27
C LYS A 185 -13.34 3.89 5.03
N LYS A 186 -14.41 3.30 4.46
CA LYS A 186 -15.15 2.21 5.10
C LYS A 186 -14.31 0.97 5.42
N TYR A 187 -13.39 0.61 4.54
CA TYR A 187 -12.49 -0.53 4.71
C TYR A 187 -11.05 -0.04 4.75
N VAL A 188 -10.44 -0.12 5.92
CA VAL A 188 -9.02 0.22 6.12
C VAL A 188 -8.23 -1.08 6.21
N HIS A 189 -7.07 -1.13 5.56
CA HIS A 189 -6.19 -2.29 5.60
C HIS A 189 -5.68 -2.51 7.05
N PRO A 190 -5.86 -3.70 7.64
CA PRO A 190 -5.46 -3.93 9.04
C PRO A 190 -3.97 -3.66 9.32
N ALA A 191 -3.10 -3.82 8.32
CA ALA A 191 -1.68 -3.52 8.45
C ALA A 191 -1.39 -2.03 8.77
N ILE A 192 -2.32 -1.12 8.51
CA ILE A 192 -2.21 0.30 8.92
C ILE A 192 -2.08 0.44 10.44
N ASN A 193 -2.70 -0.46 11.22
CA ASN A 193 -2.58 -0.47 12.67
C ASN A 193 -1.16 -0.82 13.16
N MET A 194 -0.33 -1.44 12.31
CA MET A 194 1.08 -1.70 12.59
C MET A 194 1.97 -0.48 12.33
N GLY A 195 1.38 0.59 11.78
CA GLY A 195 2.06 1.81 11.39
C GLY A 195 2.56 1.83 9.95
N CYS A 196 2.83 3.03 9.44
CA CYS A 196 3.29 3.25 8.06
C CYS A 196 4.61 2.52 7.77
N THR A 197 5.45 2.39 8.78
CA THR A 197 6.78 1.77 8.71
C THR A 197 6.76 0.25 8.54
N ALA A 198 5.60 -0.39 8.68
CA ALA A 198 5.45 -1.81 8.35
C ALA A 198 5.69 -2.07 6.85
N CYS A 199 5.43 -1.08 6.00
CA CYS A 199 5.56 -1.18 4.55
C CYS A 199 6.58 -0.19 3.97
N HIS A 200 6.74 0.98 4.60
CA HIS A 200 7.58 2.07 4.12
C HIS A 200 8.75 2.32 5.06
N ASN A 201 9.96 2.47 4.51
CA ASN A 201 11.10 2.96 5.27
C ASN A 201 11.13 4.50 5.20
N PRO A 202 10.94 5.22 6.33
CA PRO A 202 10.85 6.67 6.33
C PRO A 202 12.16 7.39 5.98
N HIS A 203 13.29 6.71 5.98
CA HIS A 203 14.55 7.29 5.53
C HIS A 203 14.78 7.09 4.02
N GLY A 204 14.23 6.03 3.46
CA GLY A 204 14.38 5.64 2.07
C GLY A 204 14.68 4.17 1.91
N SER A 205 14.69 3.67 0.68
CA SER A 205 15.01 2.28 0.38
C SER A 205 15.55 2.09 -1.04
N SER A 206 15.84 0.84 -1.41
CA SER A 206 16.19 0.48 -2.78
C SER A 206 14.98 0.47 -3.74
N PHE A 207 13.76 0.64 -3.23
CA PHE A 207 12.52 0.55 -3.99
C PHE A 207 11.75 1.87 -3.99
N LYS A 208 11.04 2.16 -5.10
CA LYS A 208 10.16 3.34 -5.20
C LYS A 208 9.15 3.35 -4.07
N LYS A 209 8.74 4.56 -3.65
CA LYS A 209 7.85 4.78 -2.50
C LYS A 209 8.39 4.23 -1.19
N PHE A 210 9.68 4.00 -1.13
CA PHE A 210 10.41 3.57 0.07
C PHE A 210 9.93 2.24 0.64
N PHE A 211 9.44 1.33 -0.21
CA PHE A 211 8.98 0.01 0.22
C PHE A 211 10.11 -0.81 0.85
N SER A 212 9.77 -1.63 1.84
CA SER A 212 10.71 -2.56 2.50
C SER A 212 11.04 -3.78 1.64
N ALA A 213 10.24 -4.07 0.59
CA ALA A 213 10.45 -5.15 -0.36
C ALA A 213 9.90 -4.80 -1.74
N GLU A 214 10.35 -5.52 -2.78
CA GLU A 214 9.97 -5.27 -4.17
C GLU A 214 8.62 -5.91 -4.53
N GLY A 215 7.76 -5.14 -5.21
CA GLY A 215 6.56 -5.63 -5.88
C GLY A 215 5.62 -6.43 -4.95
N ALA A 216 5.21 -7.61 -5.39
CA ALA A 216 4.34 -8.49 -4.64
C ALA A 216 5.02 -9.09 -3.39
N GLY A 217 6.36 -9.13 -3.34
CA GLY A 217 7.12 -9.63 -2.18
C GLY A 217 6.79 -8.88 -0.90
N LEU A 218 6.46 -7.58 -0.99
CA LEU A 218 5.98 -6.81 0.16
C LEU A 218 4.67 -7.39 0.73
N CYS A 219 3.74 -7.75 -0.14
CA CYS A 219 2.43 -8.28 0.27
C CYS A 219 2.55 -9.71 0.83
N TYR A 220 3.42 -10.52 0.25
CA TYR A 220 3.60 -11.93 0.64
C TYR A 220 4.16 -12.12 2.04
N GLN A 221 4.81 -11.11 2.62
CA GLN A 221 5.26 -11.15 4.01
C GLN A 221 4.11 -11.45 4.99
N CYS A 222 2.88 -11.01 4.65
CA CYS A 222 1.69 -11.24 5.45
C CYS A 222 0.62 -12.10 4.74
N HIS A 223 0.74 -12.29 3.42
CA HIS A 223 -0.19 -13.08 2.60
C HIS A 223 0.50 -14.28 1.92
N PRO A 224 1.21 -15.17 2.66
CA PRO A 224 1.96 -16.30 2.09
C PRO A 224 1.06 -17.28 1.35
N GLN A 225 -0.21 -17.43 1.76
CA GLN A 225 -1.17 -18.31 1.10
C GLN A 225 -1.47 -17.89 -0.34
N ILE A 226 -1.40 -16.59 -0.65
CA ILE A 226 -1.58 -16.09 -2.02
C ILE A 226 -0.33 -16.40 -2.86
N GLU A 227 0.85 -16.22 -2.27
CA GLU A 227 2.11 -16.59 -2.92
C GLU A 227 2.14 -18.06 -3.29
N GLU A 228 1.83 -18.95 -2.33
CA GLU A 228 1.79 -20.39 -2.55
C GLU A 228 0.79 -20.79 -3.63
N LYS A 229 -0.43 -20.23 -3.57
CA LYS A 229 -1.43 -20.42 -4.62
C LYS A 229 -0.90 -20.05 -6.00
N LEU A 230 -0.22 -18.91 -6.13
CA LEU A 230 0.29 -18.44 -7.42
C LEU A 230 1.49 -19.26 -7.92
N LYS A 231 2.35 -19.76 -7.03
CA LYS A 231 3.45 -20.68 -7.39
C LYS A 231 2.92 -21.98 -8.03
N ASN A 232 1.77 -22.47 -7.56
CA ASN A 232 1.15 -23.70 -8.02
C ASN A 232 0.10 -23.48 -9.12
N THR A 233 0.05 -22.30 -9.73
CA THR A 233 -0.98 -21.89 -10.68
C THR A 233 -0.41 -21.80 -12.10
N LYS A 234 -1.06 -22.50 -13.07
CA LYS A 234 -0.69 -22.46 -14.48
C LYS A 234 -1.03 -21.11 -15.15
N SER A 235 -2.21 -20.60 -14.83
CA SER A 235 -2.75 -19.35 -15.41
C SER A 235 -2.82 -18.27 -14.36
N ILE A 236 -1.87 -17.33 -14.38
CA ILE A 236 -1.86 -16.15 -13.50
C ILE A 236 -2.41 -14.96 -14.27
N HIS A 237 -3.26 -14.16 -13.65
CA HIS A 237 -3.80 -12.94 -14.26
C HIS A 237 -2.66 -11.95 -14.55
N PRO A 238 -2.50 -11.47 -15.80
CA PRO A 238 -1.36 -10.65 -16.20
C PRO A 238 -1.08 -9.42 -15.32
N PRO A 239 -2.06 -8.66 -14.81
CA PRO A 239 -1.80 -7.51 -13.94
C PRO A 239 -0.99 -7.83 -12.68
N ILE A 240 -1.10 -9.05 -12.14
CA ILE A 240 -0.33 -9.49 -10.97
C ILE A 240 1.18 -9.51 -11.23
N LYS A 241 1.57 -9.78 -12.48
CA LYS A 241 2.98 -9.83 -12.91
C LYS A 241 3.56 -8.47 -13.27
N THR A 242 2.77 -7.41 -13.24
CA THR A 242 3.24 -6.05 -13.52
C THR A 242 3.95 -5.44 -12.30
N GLN A 243 4.63 -4.33 -12.52
CA GLN A 243 5.26 -3.55 -11.44
C GLN A 243 4.26 -3.12 -10.34
N ARG A 244 2.99 -2.87 -10.69
CA ARG A 244 1.94 -2.55 -9.73
C ARG A 244 1.45 -3.77 -8.97
N GLY A 245 1.57 -4.97 -9.56
CA GLY A 245 1.18 -6.22 -8.92
C GLY A 245 -0.22 -6.20 -8.31
N CYS A 246 -0.33 -6.55 -7.05
CA CYS A 246 -1.57 -6.55 -6.29
C CYS A 246 -2.28 -5.20 -6.28
N ALA A 247 -1.53 -4.10 -6.26
CA ALA A 247 -2.06 -2.73 -6.28
C ALA A 247 -2.67 -2.31 -7.64
N SER A 248 -2.69 -3.21 -8.63
CA SER A 248 -3.47 -3.00 -9.86
C SER A 248 -4.97 -3.09 -9.60
N CYS A 249 -5.37 -3.83 -8.58
CA CYS A 249 -6.77 -4.07 -8.22
C CYS A 249 -7.11 -3.75 -6.77
N HIS A 250 -6.12 -3.69 -5.87
CA HIS A 250 -6.33 -3.39 -4.45
C HIS A 250 -5.69 -2.06 -4.08
N ASP A 251 -6.39 -1.24 -3.28
CA ASP A 251 -5.77 -0.10 -2.60
C ASP A 251 -5.17 -0.62 -1.29
N PRO A 252 -3.83 -0.60 -1.12
CA PRO A 252 -3.20 -1.18 0.06
C PRO A 252 -3.45 -0.40 1.36
N HIS A 253 -4.08 0.77 1.30
CA HIS A 253 -4.35 1.58 2.47
C HIS A 253 -5.81 1.49 2.90
N SER A 254 -6.74 1.83 2.02
CA SER A 254 -8.17 1.83 2.34
C SER A 254 -9.06 1.98 1.11
N SER A 255 -10.31 1.57 1.21
CA SER A 255 -11.30 1.68 0.15
C SER A 255 -12.72 1.76 0.72
N ASP A 256 -13.66 2.26 -0.07
CA ASP A 256 -15.08 2.21 0.24
C ASP A 256 -15.76 0.90 -0.19
N ALA A 257 -15.04 0.06 -0.97
CA ALA A 257 -15.49 -1.25 -1.39
C ALA A 257 -14.79 -2.39 -0.62
N PRO A 258 -15.45 -3.54 -0.43
CA PRO A 258 -14.88 -4.70 0.26
C PRO A 258 -13.57 -5.16 -0.39
N LYS A 259 -12.72 -5.84 0.41
CA LYS A 259 -11.42 -6.37 -0.05
C LYS A 259 -10.48 -5.28 -0.57
N LEU A 260 -10.68 -4.04 -0.15
CA LEU A 260 -9.85 -2.89 -0.56
C LEU A 260 -9.86 -2.66 -2.08
N LEU A 261 -10.95 -2.96 -2.75
CA LEU A 261 -11.08 -2.72 -4.18
C LEU A 261 -11.48 -1.26 -4.45
N PRO A 262 -10.94 -0.59 -5.48
CA PRO A 262 -11.32 0.79 -5.80
C PRO A 262 -12.75 0.90 -6.35
N LYS A 263 -13.30 -0.21 -6.88
CA LYS A 263 -14.67 -0.32 -7.42
C LYS A 263 -15.26 -1.69 -7.10
N GLU A 264 -16.57 -1.80 -7.06
CA GLU A 264 -17.24 -3.07 -6.84
C GLU A 264 -17.65 -3.77 -8.15
N GLY A 265 -17.79 -5.09 -8.06
CA GLY A 265 -18.39 -5.94 -9.10
C GLY A 265 -17.72 -5.82 -10.47
N LYS A 266 -18.59 -5.71 -11.50
CA LYS A 266 -18.15 -5.66 -12.90
C LYS A 266 -17.33 -4.44 -13.26
N ASP A 267 -17.55 -3.31 -12.60
CA ASP A 267 -16.95 -2.02 -12.98
C ASP A 267 -15.43 -2.05 -12.80
N LEU A 268 -14.95 -2.78 -11.80
CA LEU A 268 -13.50 -3.02 -11.64
C LEU A 268 -12.92 -3.80 -12.82
N CYS A 269 -13.60 -4.85 -13.24
CA CYS A 269 -13.14 -5.71 -14.34
C CYS A 269 -13.22 -5.00 -15.69
N LEU A 270 -14.30 -4.25 -15.92
CA LEU A 270 -14.58 -3.57 -17.18
C LEU A 270 -13.67 -2.35 -17.42
N ASP A 271 -12.95 -1.86 -16.43
CA ASP A 271 -11.91 -0.83 -16.67
C ASP A 271 -10.86 -1.29 -17.70
N CYS A 272 -10.54 -2.59 -17.70
CA CYS A 272 -9.60 -3.19 -18.64
C CYS A 272 -10.31 -4.07 -19.69
N HIS A 273 -11.41 -4.74 -19.32
CA HIS A 273 -12.16 -5.66 -20.20
C HIS A 273 -13.38 -4.97 -20.84
N LYS A 274 -13.18 -3.77 -21.40
CA LYS A 274 -14.26 -2.91 -21.93
C LYS A 274 -15.10 -3.58 -23.03
N ASP A 275 -14.48 -4.43 -23.83
CA ASP A 275 -15.11 -5.07 -24.97
C ASP A 275 -15.84 -6.38 -24.63
N LEU A 276 -15.83 -6.78 -23.35
CA LEU A 276 -16.45 -8.03 -22.93
C LEU A 276 -17.98 -7.98 -23.03
N ILE A 277 -18.58 -6.83 -22.72
CA ILE A 277 -20.02 -6.59 -22.82
C ILE A 277 -20.26 -5.56 -23.94
N LYS A 278 -20.67 -6.06 -25.09
CA LYS A 278 -20.91 -5.24 -26.28
C LYS A 278 -22.34 -4.68 -26.29
N LYS A 279 -22.55 -3.53 -26.94
CA LYS A 279 -23.85 -2.86 -27.04
C LYS A 279 -24.95 -3.72 -27.69
N ASN A 280 -24.58 -4.62 -28.60
CA ASN A 280 -25.50 -5.52 -29.29
C ASN A 280 -25.88 -6.78 -28.48
N MET A 281 -25.32 -6.98 -27.29
CA MET A 281 -25.70 -8.07 -26.39
C MET A 281 -27.01 -7.72 -25.68
N THR A 282 -28.14 -8.14 -26.23
CA THR A 282 -29.47 -7.89 -25.67
C THR A 282 -29.83 -8.86 -24.54
N VAL A 283 -29.16 -10.00 -24.49
CA VAL A 283 -29.33 -11.03 -23.45
C VAL A 283 -28.01 -11.27 -22.74
N LEU A 284 -27.94 -11.00 -21.45
CA LEU A 284 -26.77 -11.29 -20.63
C LEU A 284 -27.00 -12.57 -19.81
N HIS A 285 -25.92 -13.34 -19.58
CA HIS A 285 -25.95 -14.44 -18.60
C HIS A 285 -26.23 -13.91 -17.19
N GLY A 286 -27.00 -14.65 -16.39
CA GLY A 286 -27.43 -14.20 -15.06
C GLY A 286 -26.34 -13.57 -14.21
N PRO A 287 -25.24 -14.26 -13.92
CA PRO A 287 -24.12 -13.66 -13.15
C PRO A 287 -23.56 -12.38 -13.76
N ILE A 288 -23.46 -12.30 -15.09
CA ILE A 288 -22.98 -11.08 -15.78
C ILE A 288 -23.97 -9.92 -15.64
N LYS A 289 -25.28 -10.22 -15.74
CA LYS A 289 -26.32 -9.23 -15.51
C LYS A 289 -26.25 -8.65 -14.09
N GLU A 290 -25.93 -9.48 -13.12
CA GLU A 290 -25.76 -9.11 -11.71
C GLU A 290 -24.38 -8.49 -11.41
N GLY A 291 -23.49 -8.38 -12.42
CA GLY A 291 -22.16 -7.82 -12.24
C GLY A 291 -21.14 -8.76 -11.59
N GLN A 292 -21.44 -10.06 -11.56
CA GLN A 292 -20.61 -11.07 -10.91
C GLN A 292 -19.73 -11.80 -11.91
N CYS A 293 -18.40 -11.62 -11.81
CA CYS A 293 -17.42 -12.31 -12.64
C CYS A 293 -16.79 -13.50 -11.91
N THR A 294 -16.62 -13.39 -10.61
CA THR A 294 -15.91 -14.36 -9.75
C THR A 294 -16.59 -15.70 -9.51
N PRO A 295 -17.90 -15.89 -9.71
CA PRO A 295 -18.48 -17.24 -9.73
C PRO A 295 -17.90 -18.16 -10.80
N CYS A 296 -17.31 -17.58 -11.86
CA CYS A 296 -16.70 -18.32 -12.96
C CYS A 296 -15.17 -18.15 -13.04
N HIS A 297 -14.65 -17.01 -12.62
CA HIS A 297 -13.25 -16.66 -12.74
C HIS A 297 -12.60 -16.37 -11.39
N ASP A 298 -11.38 -16.85 -11.19
CA ASP A 298 -10.54 -16.41 -10.09
C ASP A 298 -9.54 -15.36 -10.63
N PRO A 299 -9.68 -14.08 -10.22
CA PRO A 299 -8.86 -13.00 -10.76
C PRO A 299 -7.38 -13.06 -10.35
N HIS A 300 -7.01 -13.91 -9.41
CA HIS A 300 -5.60 -14.08 -9.04
C HIS A 300 -4.92 -15.13 -9.92
N GLY A 301 -5.54 -16.26 -10.10
CA GLY A 301 -4.99 -17.33 -10.92
C GLY A 301 -5.58 -18.70 -10.60
N THR A 302 -5.53 -19.58 -11.56
CA THR A 302 -6.04 -20.96 -11.46
C THR A 302 -5.17 -21.93 -12.26
N PRO A 303 -5.25 -23.23 -12.01
CA PRO A 303 -4.64 -24.24 -12.89
C PRO A 303 -5.33 -24.33 -14.26
N ASN A 304 -6.50 -23.70 -14.43
CA ASN A 304 -7.31 -23.79 -15.63
C ASN A 304 -7.07 -22.60 -16.57
N GLU A 305 -7.34 -22.80 -17.85
CA GLU A 305 -7.30 -21.72 -18.84
C GLU A 305 -8.34 -20.62 -18.53
N LYS A 306 -8.04 -19.40 -18.99
CA LYS A 306 -8.93 -18.22 -18.87
C LYS A 306 -9.36 -17.94 -17.42
N LEU A 307 -8.53 -18.32 -16.46
CA LEU A 307 -8.78 -18.12 -15.02
C LEU A 307 -10.08 -18.76 -14.53
N LEU A 308 -10.54 -19.84 -15.15
CA LEU A 308 -11.74 -20.52 -14.73
C LEU A 308 -11.53 -21.26 -13.40
N ILE A 309 -12.50 -21.17 -12.48
CA ILE A 309 -12.44 -21.85 -11.16
C ILE A 309 -12.54 -23.35 -11.24
N LYS A 310 -13.08 -23.88 -12.35
CA LYS A 310 -13.15 -25.32 -12.65
C LYS A 310 -12.68 -25.60 -14.06
N PRO A 311 -12.20 -26.82 -14.36
CA PRO A 311 -11.79 -27.20 -15.70
C PRO A 311 -12.96 -27.05 -16.69
N TYR A 312 -12.64 -26.52 -17.84
CA TYR A 312 -13.55 -26.48 -19.00
C TYR A 312 -12.68 -26.51 -20.27
N SER A 313 -12.74 -27.60 -21.02
CA SER A 313 -11.95 -27.73 -22.25
C SER A 313 -12.47 -26.81 -23.35
N SER A 314 -11.56 -26.28 -24.16
CA SER A 314 -11.88 -25.47 -25.37
C SER A 314 -12.28 -26.31 -26.58
N GLU A 315 -12.13 -27.64 -26.53
CA GLU A 315 -12.45 -28.55 -27.64
C GLU A 315 -13.92 -28.47 -28.02
N PHE A 316 -14.21 -28.54 -29.32
CA PHE A 316 -15.59 -28.51 -29.83
C PHE A 316 -16.34 -29.79 -29.52
N TYR A 317 -15.67 -30.92 -29.68
CA TYR A 317 -16.19 -32.24 -29.37
C TYR A 317 -15.55 -32.79 -28.10
N VAL A 318 -16.32 -33.56 -27.33
CA VAL A 318 -15.86 -34.28 -26.16
C VAL A 318 -16.68 -35.54 -25.98
N SER A 319 -16.06 -36.64 -25.55
CA SER A 319 -16.80 -37.80 -25.05
C SER A 319 -17.58 -37.41 -23.79
N TYR A 320 -18.84 -37.78 -23.74
CA TYR A 320 -19.66 -37.43 -22.56
C TYR A 320 -19.09 -38.09 -21.30
N ASN A 321 -18.76 -37.24 -20.36
CA ASN A 321 -18.41 -37.62 -19.00
C ASN A 321 -18.93 -36.51 -18.09
N GLU A 322 -19.63 -36.83 -17.04
CA GLU A 322 -20.27 -35.87 -16.16
C GLU A 322 -19.27 -34.83 -15.59
N ASN A 323 -18.05 -35.27 -15.32
CA ASN A 323 -17.00 -34.39 -14.83
C ASN A 323 -16.60 -33.28 -15.82
N GLU A 324 -16.69 -33.54 -17.11
CA GLU A 324 -16.38 -32.55 -18.16
C GLU A 324 -17.36 -31.36 -18.18
N PHE A 325 -18.55 -31.54 -17.59
CA PHE A 325 -19.60 -30.54 -17.55
C PHE A 325 -19.82 -29.94 -16.16
N GLN A 326 -19.03 -30.32 -15.14
CA GLN A 326 -19.16 -29.86 -13.76
C GLN A 326 -19.15 -28.35 -13.62
N PHE A 327 -18.42 -27.63 -14.48
CA PHE A 327 -18.35 -26.18 -14.45
C PHE A 327 -19.75 -25.55 -14.66
N CYS A 328 -20.46 -25.96 -15.69
CA CYS A 328 -21.82 -25.47 -15.97
C CYS A 328 -22.84 -26.03 -14.96
N PHE A 329 -22.69 -27.29 -14.59
CA PHE A 329 -23.61 -27.96 -13.66
C PHE A 329 -23.40 -27.58 -12.19
N SER A 330 -22.49 -26.65 -11.89
CA SER A 330 -22.50 -26.03 -10.57
C SER A 330 -23.72 -25.12 -10.33
N CYS A 331 -24.40 -24.69 -11.42
CA CYS A 331 -25.58 -23.84 -11.37
C CYS A 331 -26.76 -24.39 -12.22
N HIS A 332 -26.46 -25.11 -13.30
CA HIS A 332 -27.48 -25.66 -14.20
C HIS A 332 -27.88 -27.08 -13.81
N ASN A 333 -29.17 -27.43 -14.08
CA ASN A 333 -29.71 -28.75 -13.76
C ASN A 333 -29.06 -29.85 -14.64
N ARG A 334 -28.53 -30.90 -14.03
CA ARG A 334 -27.91 -32.06 -14.68
C ARG A 334 -28.91 -32.87 -15.49
N ASP A 335 -30.23 -32.81 -15.21
CA ASP A 335 -31.27 -33.50 -15.95
C ASP A 335 -31.31 -33.11 -17.42
N LEU A 336 -30.73 -31.98 -17.79
CA LEU A 336 -30.49 -31.60 -19.19
C LEU A 336 -29.84 -32.70 -20.02
N LEU A 337 -28.93 -33.48 -19.41
CA LEU A 337 -28.13 -34.48 -20.10
C LEU A 337 -28.30 -35.90 -19.57
N LYS A 338 -29.22 -36.12 -18.61
CA LYS A 338 -29.34 -37.40 -17.92
C LYS A 338 -30.18 -38.43 -18.70
N PHE A 339 -31.26 -37.96 -19.32
CA PHE A 339 -32.20 -38.86 -19.96
C PHE A 339 -32.44 -38.50 -21.42
N PRO A 340 -32.59 -39.52 -22.32
CA PRO A 340 -32.89 -39.29 -23.74
C PRO A 340 -34.27 -38.68 -23.99
N THR A 341 -35.18 -38.81 -23.03
CA THR A 341 -36.51 -38.21 -23.07
C THR A 341 -36.77 -37.33 -21.86
N THR A 342 -37.53 -36.26 -22.04
CA THR A 342 -37.89 -35.33 -20.95
C THR A 342 -39.16 -34.53 -21.32
N SER A 343 -39.99 -34.27 -20.34
CA SER A 343 -41.10 -33.33 -20.45
C SER A 343 -40.81 -31.97 -19.78
N TYR A 344 -39.82 -31.90 -18.90
CA TYR A 344 -39.57 -30.75 -17.99
C TYR A 344 -38.18 -30.17 -18.05
N ALA A 345 -37.12 -30.99 -18.28
CA ALA A 345 -35.76 -30.54 -18.10
C ALA A 345 -35.30 -29.45 -19.10
N THR A 346 -35.91 -29.45 -20.28
CA THR A 346 -35.58 -28.48 -21.34
C THR A 346 -36.72 -28.21 -22.27
N GLY A 347 -36.79 -26.98 -22.82
CA GLY A 347 -37.63 -26.66 -23.97
C GLY A 347 -37.01 -27.03 -25.33
N PHE A 348 -35.72 -27.41 -25.38
CA PHE A 348 -35.08 -27.93 -26.59
C PHE A 348 -35.34 -29.43 -26.70
N ARG A 349 -36.58 -29.75 -27.09
CA ARG A 349 -37.06 -31.12 -27.25
C ARG A 349 -38.07 -31.21 -28.39
N ASP A 350 -38.14 -32.36 -29.03
CA ASP A 350 -39.08 -32.70 -30.08
C ASP A 350 -40.04 -33.77 -29.55
N GLY A 351 -41.29 -33.39 -29.29
CA GLY A 351 -42.13 -34.17 -28.39
C GLY A 351 -41.46 -34.26 -27.01
N ASP A 352 -41.17 -35.49 -26.56
CA ASP A 352 -40.46 -35.82 -25.35
C ASP A 352 -38.95 -36.07 -25.61
N ARG A 353 -38.51 -36.18 -26.86
CA ARG A 353 -37.10 -36.42 -27.22
C ARG A 353 -36.20 -35.26 -26.81
N ASN A 354 -35.28 -35.51 -25.91
CA ASN A 354 -34.36 -34.53 -25.39
C ASN A 354 -33.21 -34.23 -26.39
N LEU A 355 -33.26 -33.03 -27.01
CA LEU A 355 -32.27 -32.65 -28.01
C LEU A 355 -30.93 -32.22 -27.40
N HIS A 356 -30.88 -31.79 -26.12
CA HIS A 356 -29.61 -31.59 -25.41
C HIS A 356 -28.87 -32.93 -25.24
N TYR A 357 -29.62 -33.94 -24.75
CA TYR A 357 -29.06 -35.30 -24.61
C TYR A 357 -28.53 -35.80 -25.94
N LEU A 358 -29.29 -35.66 -27.01
CA LEU A 358 -28.89 -36.10 -28.37
C LEU A 358 -27.59 -35.47 -28.86
N HIS A 359 -27.32 -34.22 -28.55
CA HIS A 359 -26.16 -33.52 -29.03
C HIS A 359 -24.96 -33.64 -28.10
N VAL A 360 -25.16 -33.75 -26.81
CA VAL A 360 -24.10 -33.66 -25.79
C VAL A 360 -23.78 -35.04 -25.19
N ASN A 361 -24.77 -35.85 -24.80
CA ASN A 361 -24.53 -37.14 -24.18
C ASN A 361 -24.20 -38.19 -25.26
N ARG A 362 -22.99 -38.09 -25.81
CA ARG A 362 -22.49 -39.04 -26.82
C ARG A 362 -21.14 -39.56 -26.41
N LYS A 363 -20.92 -40.85 -26.63
CA LYS A 363 -19.62 -41.51 -26.37
C LYS A 363 -18.52 -40.87 -27.23
N ASP A 364 -18.85 -40.57 -28.49
CA ASP A 364 -17.96 -39.93 -29.44
C ASP A 364 -18.61 -38.67 -30.02
N ARG A 365 -17.84 -37.59 -30.18
CA ARG A 365 -18.27 -36.33 -30.77
C ARG A 365 -19.45 -35.66 -30.06
N GLY A 366 -19.60 -35.83 -28.76
CA GLY A 366 -20.51 -35.03 -27.96
C GLY A 366 -20.14 -33.55 -28.02
N LYS A 367 -21.14 -32.67 -28.16
CA LYS A 367 -20.90 -31.24 -28.25
C LYS A 367 -20.82 -30.61 -26.87
N ARG A 368 -19.96 -29.64 -26.69
CA ARG A 368 -19.93 -28.84 -25.45
C ARG A 368 -21.01 -27.78 -25.48
N CYS A 369 -21.36 -27.26 -24.30
CA CYS A 369 -22.36 -26.20 -24.17
C CYS A 369 -22.02 -24.98 -25.06
N LYS A 370 -20.75 -24.58 -25.11
CA LYS A 370 -20.27 -23.48 -25.97
C LYS A 370 -20.29 -23.76 -27.48
N ALA A 371 -20.58 -25.00 -27.90
CA ALA A 371 -20.82 -25.25 -29.33
C ALA A 371 -22.15 -24.65 -29.82
N CYS A 372 -23.03 -24.23 -28.90
CA CYS A 372 -24.28 -23.60 -29.25
C CYS A 372 -24.58 -22.34 -28.42
N HIS A 373 -23.97 -22.21 -27.23
CA HIS A 373 -24.24 -21.10 -26.33
C HIS A 373 -23.04 -20.17 -26.17
N VAL A 374 -23.29 -18.87 -26.07
CA VAL A 374 -22.37 -17.86 -25.58
C VAL A 374 -22.52 -17.74 -24.05
N VAL A 375 -21.44 -17.44 -23.35
CA VAL A 375 -21.44 -17.53 -21.86
C VAL A 375 -21.47 -16.18 -21.15
N HIS A 376 -21.13 -15.09 -21.83
CA HIS A 376 -21.19 -13.75 -21.23
C HIS A 376 -22.49 -13.02 -21.61
N GLY A 377 -22.77 -12.96 -22.89
CA GLY A 377 -23.96 -12.32 -23.44
C GLY A 377 -24.07 -12.54 -24.94
N GLY A 378 -25.23 -12.32 -25.49
CA GLY A 378 -25.51 -12.49 -26.91
C GLY A 378 -26.79 -11.78 -27.35
N GLU A 379 -27.15 -11.96 -28.59
CA GLU A 379 -28.32 -11.35 -29.21
C GLU A 379 -29.55 -12.26 -29.12
N ASN A 380 -29.33 -13.57 -29.09
CA ASN A 380 -30.41 -14.54 -29.13
C ASN A 380 -30.91 -14.97 -27.75
N PRO A 381 -32.21 -15.30 -27.62
CA PRO A 381 -32.76 -15.88 -26.39
C PRO A 381 -31.98 -17.13 -25.94
N LYS A 382 -31.95 -17.36 -24.63
CA LYS A 382 -31.20 -18.47 -24.02
C LYS A 382 -29.70 -18.48 -24.35
N LEU A 383 -29.13 -17.33 -24.74
CA LEU A 383 -27.73 -17.17 -25.09
C LEU A 383 -27.28 -18.08 -26.24
N LEU A 384 -28.17 -18.38 -27.18
CA LEU A 384 -27.77 -19.09 -28.39
C LEU A 384 -26.82 -18.22 -29.23
N ALA A 385 -25.71 -18.81 -29.64
CA ALA A 385 -24.77 -18.14 -30.50
C ALA A 385 -25.36 -17.91 -31.90
N THR A 386 -25.01 -16.81 -32.56
CA THR A 386 -25.31 -16.59 -33.99
C THR A 386 -24.42 -17.46 -34.86
N THR A 387 -23.15 -17.59 -34.46
CA THR A 387 -22.15 -18.42 -35.11
C THR A 387 -21.35 -19.21 -34.06
N VAL A 388 -20.82 -20.35 -34.44
CA VAL A 388 -19.90 -21.14 -33.62
C VAL A 388 -18.61 -21.41 -34.38
N THR A 389 -17.48 -21.30 -33.66
CA THR A 389 -16.17 -21.60 -34.23
C THR A 389 -15.91 -23.11 -34.25
N PHE A 390 -15.60 -23.63 -35.43
CA PHE A 390 -15.15 -25.01 -35.60
C PHE A 390 -13.84 -25.02 -36.41
N GLY A 391 -12.74 -25.30 -35.74
CA GLY A 391 -11.41 -25.11 -36.32
C GLY A 391 -11.22 -23.68 -36.78
N LYS A 392 -10.95 -23.47 -38.06
CA LYS A 392 -10.79 -22.15 -38.68
C LYS A 392 -12.09 -21.55 -39.27
N TRP A 393 -13.19 -22.26 -39.17
CA TRP A 393 -14.50 -21.81 -39.74
C TRP A 393 -15.41 -21.28 -38.64
N ASN A 394 -16.20 -20.24 -38.98
CA ASN A 394 -17.32 -19.76 -38.20
C ASN A 394 -18.61 -20.28 -38.84
N LEU A 395 -19.24 -21.26 -38.21
CA LEU A 395 -20.46 -21.89 -38.70
C LEU A 395 -21.67 -21.17 -38.18
N PRO A 396 -22.60 -20.66 -39.00
CA PRO A 396 -23.84 -20.07 -38.55
C PRO A 396 -24.74 -21.12 -37.92
N LEU A 397 -25.47 -20.76 -36.84
CA LEU A 397 -26.49 -21.63 -36.26
C LEU A 397 -27.84 -21.48 -36.91
N ASN A 398 -28.15 -20.30 -37.47
CA ASN A 398 -29.42 -19.96 -38.14
C ASN A 398 -30.61 -20.47 -37.34
N TYR A 399 -30.64 -20.14 -36.03
CA TYR A 399 -31.72 -20.53 -35.15
C TYR A 399 -32.92 -19.65 -35.31
N VAL A 400 -34.10 -20.27 -35.52
CA VAL A 400 -35.40 -19.61 -35.53
C VAL A 400 -36.27 -20.20 -34.46
N LYS A 401 -36.77 -19.36 -33.55
CA LYS A 401 -37.70 -19.75 -32.48
C LYS A 401 -39.13 -19.78 -33.03
N THR A 402 -39.90 -20.81 -32.68
CA THR A 402 -41.35 -20.86 -32.88
C THR A 402 -42.05 -20.89 -31.52
N GLU A 403 -43.37 -20.82 -31.51
CA GLU A 403 -44.18 -20.84 -30.27
C GLU A 403 -43.89 -22.10 -29.42
N ASN A 404 -43.97 -23.26 -30.02
CA ASN A 404 -43.80 -24.53 -29.33
C ASN A 404 -42.43 -25.22 -29.59
N GLY A 405 -41.51 -24.57 -30.33
CA GLY A 405 -40.26 -25.21 -30.71
C GLY A 405 -39.26 -24.25 -31.33
N GLY A 406 -38.72 -24.71 -32.44
CA GLY A 406 -37.77 -23.92 -33.21
C GLY A 406 -37.18 -24.73 -34.37
N SER A 407 -36.30 -24.07 -35.12
CA SER A 407 -35.48 -24.74 -36.13
C SER A 407 -34.06 -24.27 -36.13
N CYS A 408 -33.14 -25.13 -36.50
CA CYS A 408 -31.73 -24.81 -36.72
C CYS A 408 -31.32 -25.23 -38.12
N LEU A 409 -30.49 -24.39 -38.76
CA LEU A 409 -29.77 -24.72 -39.99
C LEU A 409 -28.29 -24.44 -39.75
N PRO A 410 -27.64 -25.25 -38.88
CA PRO A 410 -26.22 -25.08 -38.59
C PRO A 410 -25.37 -25.60 -39.74
N GLY A 411 -24.16 -25.14 -39.89
CA GLY A 411 -23.21 -25.66 -40.87
C GLY A 411 -22.83 -27.15 -40.67
N CYS A 412 -23.38 -27.83 -39.67
CA CYS A 412 -23.07 -29.22 -39.34
C CYS A 412 -24.04 -30.25 -39.90
N HIS A 413 -25.27 -29.86 -40.25
CA HIS A 413 -26.33 -30.72 -40.80
C HIS A 413 -27.41 -29.90 -41.49
N GLN A 414 -28.29 -30.57 -42.25
CA GLN A 414 -29.45 -29.93 -42.89
C GLN A 414 -30.40 -29.33 -41.83
N LYS A 415 -31.30 -28.44 -42.30
CA LYS A 415 -32.33 -27.81 -41.45
C LYS A 415 -33.10 -28.88 -40.67
N TYR A 416 -33.18 -28.70 -39.37
CA TYR A 416 -34.02 -29.51 -38.50
C TYR A 416 -35.00 -28.62 -37.72
N SER A 417 -36.26 -28.97 -37.75
CA SER A 417 -37.33 -28.29 -36.99
C SER A 417 -37.80 -29.24 -35.89
N TYR A 418 -38.09 -28.69 -34.72
CA TYR A 418 -38.59 -29.42 -33.57
C TYR A 418 -39.81 -28.70 -32.96
N ASP A 419 -40.75 -29.50 -32.45
CA ASP A 419 -41.94 -28.99 -31.80
C ASP A 419 -42.27 -29.86 -30.57
N ARG A 420 -42.62 -29.21 -29.46
CA ARG A 420 -42.88 -29.88 -28.19
C ARG A 420 -44.25 -30.54 -28.15
N LYS A 421 -45.21 -30.03 -28.93
CA LYS A 421 -46.60 -30.51 -28.97
C LYS A 421 -46.89 -31.42 -30.17
N SER A 422 -46.24 -31.12 -31.30
CA SER A 422 -46.41 -31.85 -32.55
C SER A 422 -45.05 -32.28 -33.09
N PRO A 423 -44.45 -33.37 -32.56
CA PRO A 423 -43.10 -33.76 -32.91
C PRO A 423 -43.00 -34.09 -34.41
N GLY A 424 -41.93 -33.65 -35.03
CA GLY A 424 -41.66 -33.90 -36.43
C GLY A 424 -41.46 -35.40 -36.71
N LYS A 425 -41.79 -35.85 -37.92
CA LYS A 425 -41.46 -37.23 -38.35
C LYS A 425 -39.97 -37.41 -38.27
N GLN A 426 -39.52 -38.43 -37.51
CA GLN A 426 -38.11 -38.71 -37.21
C GLN A 426 -37.27 -38.71 -38.49
N ALA A 427 -36.28 -37.84 -38.54
CA ALA A 427 -35.15 -38.03 -39.45
C ALA A 427 -34.42 -39.32 -39.03
N PRO A 428 -34.06 -40.22 -39.92
CA PRO A 428 -33.36 -41.44 -39.60
C PRO A 428 -32.05 -41.13 -38.88
N ASP A 429 -31.76 -41.91 -37.88
CA ASP A 429 -30.54 -41.83 -37.02
C ASP A 429 -29.29 -41.88 -37.93
N ALA A 430 -28.64 -40.76 -38.12
CA ALA A 430 -27.41 -40.65 -38.92
C ALA A 430 -26.20 -41.33 -38.21
N GLY A 431 -26.44 -42.52 -37.66
CA GLY A 431 -25.51 -43.27 -36.80
C GLY A 431 -25.15 -44.66 -37.26
N LYS A 432 -25.27 -45.02 -38.54
CA LYS A 432 -24.63 -46.22 -39.11
C LYS A 432 -24.01 -45.90 -40.48
N GLY A 433 -22.97 -45.11 -40.47
CA GLY A 433 -21.99 -45.14 -41.56
C GLY A 433 -21.21 -46.45 -41.52
N LYS A 434 -21.63 -47.41 -42.34
CA LYS A 434 -20.79 -48.62 -42.64
C LYS A 434 -19.48 -48.09 -43.19
N GLY A 435 -18.41 -48.33 -42.45
CA GLY A 435 -17.04 -48.26 -43.00
C GLY A 435 -16.96 -49.25 -44.17
N LYS A 436 -16.88 -48.73 -45.39
CA LYS A 436 -16.28 -49.45 -46.49
C LYS A 436 -14.84 -49.00 -46.56
N GLY A 437 -13.96 -49.94 -46.21
CA GLY A 437 -12.52 -49.81 -46.45
C GLY A 437 -12.23 -49.64 -47.95
N LYS A 438 -11.26 -48.82 -48.22
CA LYS A 438 -10.13 -49.01 -49.10
C LYS A 438 -9.05 -48.04 -48.68
#